data_7e251868cb07c74bb84761f8610674b9
#
_entry.id   7e251868cb07c74bb84761f8610674b9
#
_cell.length_a   1.000
_cell.length_b   1.000
_cell.length_c   1.000
_cell.angle_alpha   90.00
_cell.angle_beta   90.00
_cell.angle_gamma   90.00
#
_symmetry.space_group_name_H-M   'P 1'
#
loop_
_entity.id
_entity.type
_entity.pdbx_description
1 polymer ?
#
loop_
_entity_poly.entity_id
_entity_poly.type
_entity_poly.pdbx_seq_one_letter_code
_entity_poly.pdbx_strand_id
1 'polypeptide(L)'
;MPATRGQASLLSLDLVRNAPQRMDAVELMSRIPDKIAALVCFDPQYRTGLDKLKFGNEGSRQIARYRLPQMTDDVITFLVEEAQRILRPSGHLALWVDKFAIGSGQHLKYLRRSRQLRIVDLICWNKLDIGMGRRARCVSEYLLIAQKDPTKAKGVWTDHRIPDCWPESRNPGRHPHAKPHQLTERLIRAVTKKGDIVVDPCAGGYGVLEACQLSGRNFIGGDLL
;
A
#
# COMPACT_ATOMS: atom_id res chain seq x y z
N MET A 1 -2.72 -38.48 -11.76
CA MET A 1 -2.76 -37.14 -12.34
C MET A 1 -1.61 -36.35 -11.74
N PRO A 2 -0.55 -35.98 -12.47
CA PRO A 2 0.59 -35.26 -11.91
C PRO A 2 0.25 -33.79 -11.71
N ALA A 3 0.62 -33.25 -10.55
CA ALA A 3 0.50 -31.86 -10.19
C ALA A 3 1.32 -30.98 -11.16
N THR A 4 0.72 -29.92 -11.64
CA THR A 4 1.29 -28.93 -12.54
C THR A 4 2.48 -28.22 -11.88
N ARG A 5 3.69 -28.64 -12.21
CA ARG A 5 4.96 -27.90 -12.04
C ARG A 5 4.95 -26.73 -13.04
N GLY A 6 4.41 -25.58 -12.69
CA GLY A 6 4.33 -24.50 -13.68
C GLY A 6 4.48 -23.07 -13.17
N GLN A 7 4.36 -22.83 -11.87
CA GLN A 7 4.36 -21.44 -11.34
C GLN A 7 5.58 -21.06 -10.49
N ALA A 8 6.47 -21.97 -10.17
CA ALA A 8 7.62 -21.68 -9.28
C ALA A 8 8.84 -21.07 -10.01
N SER A 9 8.81 -21.00 -11.36
CA SER A 9 10.01 -20.68 -12.18
C SER A 9 10.08 -19.26 -12.74
N LEU A 10 9.13 -18.36 -12.41
CA LEU A 10 9.03 -17.06 -13.10
C LEU A 10 9.47 -15.85 -12.28
N LEU A 11 9.83 -16.01 -11.01
CA LEU A 11 10.44 -14.91 -10.25
C LEU A 11 11.95 -14.94 -10.46
N SER A 12 12.56 -13.79 -10.74
CA SER A 12 14.01 -13.68 -10.72
C SER A 12 14.52 -14.23 -9.39
N LEU A 13 15.60 -15.02 -9.42
CA LEU A 13 16.17 -15.74 -8.27
C LEU A 13 16.51 -14.84 -7.05
N ASP A 14 16.46 -13.52 -7.21
CA ASP A 14 16.90 -12.52 -6.24
C ASP A 14 15.76 -11.88 -5.39
N LEU A 15 14.50 -12.21 -5.64
CA LEU A 15 13.38 -11.67 -4.86
C LEU A 15 13.08 -12.55 -3.64
N VAL A 16 13.26 -11.97 -2.46
CA VAL A 16 12.96 -12.64 -1.19
C VAL A 16 11.45 -12.66 -0.94
N ARG A 17 10.90 -13.85 -0.68
CA ARG A 17 9.49 -14.02 -0.29
C ARG A 17 9.35 -14.19 1.21
N ASN A 18 8.26 -13.64 1.75
CA ASN A 18 7.84 -13.82 3.14
C ASN A 18 8.90 -13.40 4.18
N ALA A 19 9.81 -12.49 3.79
CA ALA A 19 10.81 -11.92 4.67
C ALA A 19 11.11 -10.46 4.29
N PRO A 20 11.61 -9.65 5.21
CA PRO A 20 12.12 -8.31 4.93
C PRO A 20 13.29 -8.36 3.94
N GLN A 21 13.37 -7.38 3.04
CA GLN A 21 14.53 -7.16 2.19
C GLN A 21 14.80 -5.67 2.01
N ARG A 22 16.09 -5.32 1.90
CA ARG A 22 16.51 -3.95 1.61
C ARG A 22 16.59 -3.77 0.11
N MET A 23 15.63 -3.05 -0.46
CA MET A 23 15.57 -2.80 -1.90
C MET A 23 14.75 -1.54 -2.19
N ASP A 24 15.18 -0.76 -3.18
CA ASP A 24 14.42 0.38 -3.69
C ASP A 24 13.10 -0.06 -4.34
N ALA A 25 12.06 0.74 -4.18
CA ALA A 25 10.71 0.41 -4.69
C ALA A 25 10.68 0.25 -6.21
N VAL A 26 11.39 1.09 -6.96
CA VAL A 26 11.45 1.03 -8.43
C VAL A 26 12.17 -0.25 -8.86
N GLU A 27 13.29 -0.55 -8.22
CA GLU A 27 14.04 -1.78 -8.47
C GLU A 27 13.21 -3.01 -8.15
N LEU A 28 12.57 -3.05 -6.98
CA LEU A 28 11.70 -4.15 -6.56
C LEU A 28 10.59 -4.40 -7.59
N MET A 29 9.84 -3.36 -7.93
CA MET A 29 8.69 -3.48 -8.83
C MET A 29 9.11 -3.96 -10.22
N SER A 30 10.24 -3.46 -10.75
CA SER A 30 10.74 -3.85 -12.07
C SER A 30 11.14 -5.34 -12.18
N ARG A 31 11.49 -5.98 -11.05
CA ARG A 31 11.88 -7.40 -11.00
C ARG A 31 10.68 -8.34 -10.88
N ILE A 32 9.50 -7.83 -10.53
CA ILE A 32 8.28 -8.64 -10.36
C ILE A 32 7.67 -8.92 -11.75
N PRO A 33 7.39 -10.19 -12.09
CA PRO A 33 6.72 -10.54 -13.35
C PRO A 33 5.31 -9.99 -13.47
N ASP A 34 4.83 -9.87 -14.70
CA ASP A 34 3.48 -9.41 -15.02
C ASP A 34 2.40 -10.33 -14.43
N LYS A 35 1.32 -9.73 -13.98
CA LYS A 35 0.05 -10.42 -13.65
C LYS A 35 0.13 -11.52 -12.58
N ILE A 36 1.08 -11.40 -11.64
CA ILE A 36 1.23 -12.39 -10.56
C ILE A 36 0.63 -11.93 -9.22
N ALA A 37 0.55 -10.63 -8.97
CA ALA A 37 0.06 -10.09 -7.72
C ALA A 37 -1.47 -10.06 -7.66
N ALA A 38 -2.04 -10.46 -6.54
CA ALA A 38 -3.46 -10.31 -6.26
C ALA A 38 -3.79 -8.95 -5.65
N LEU A 39 -2.87 -8.42 -4.86
CA LEU A 39 -2.97 -7.14 -4.19
C LEU A 39 -1.60 -6.45 -4.20
N VAL A 40 -1.60 -5.16 -4.44
CA VAL A 40 -0.48 -4.26 -4.16
C VAL A 40 -0.92 -3.31 -3.07
N CYS A 41 -0.22 -3.31 -1.93
CA CYS A 41 -0.35 -2.30 -0.87
C CYS A 41 0.74 -1.24 -1.11
N PHE A 42 0.37 0.02 -1.19
CA PHE A 42 1.32 1.07 -1.49
C PHE A 42 1.09 2.30 -0.61
N ASP A 43 2.07 2.60 0.24
CA ASP A 43 2.13 3.80 1.06
C ASP A 43 3.31 4.67 0.62
N PRO A 44 3.14 5.51 -0.42
CA PRO A 44 4.24 6.31 -0.93
C PRO A 44 4.69 7.37 0.07
N GLN A 45 6.00 7.58 0.17
CA GLN A 45 6.58 8.68 0.93
C GLN A 45 6.46 9.99 0.17
N TYR A 46 5.28 10.59 0.16
CA TYR A 46 5.06 11.89 -0.47
C TYR A 46 5.25 13.05 0.52
N ARG A 47 5.77 14.18 0.03
CA ARG A 47 5.81 15.42 0.80
C ARG A 47 4.45 16.09 0.78
N THR A 48 3.86 16.19 1.97
CA THR A 48 2.68 17.02 2.15
C THR A 48 3.08 18.45 2.53
N GLY A 49 2.18 19.40 2.36
CA GLY A 49 2.41 20.79 2.80
C GLY A 49 2.67 20.93 4.30
N LEU A 50 2.41 19.88 5.09
CA LEU A 50 2.70 19.83 6.53
C LEU A 50 4.18 19.62 6.83
N ASP A 51 4.96 19.02 5.94
CA ASP A 51 6.39 18.79 6.11
C ASP A 51 7.21 20.10 6.06
N LYS A 52 6.63 21.18 5.54
CA LYS A 52 7.22 22.53 5.51
C LYS A 52 6.98 23.31 6.81
N LEU A 53 6.18 22.80 7.74
CA LEU A 53 5.83 23.48 8.97
C LEU A 53 6.81 23.11 10.09
N LYS A 54 7.67 24.06 10.48
CA LYS A 54 8.49 23.95 11.69
C LYS A 54 7.60 24.18 12.92
N PHE A 55 7.31 23.13 13.66
CA PHE A 55 6.69 23.20 14.97
C PHE A 55 7.79 23.00 16.02
N GLY A 56 8.08 24.03 16.82
CA GLY A 56 9.25 24.25 17.65
C GLY A 56 9.87 23.11 18.48
N ASN A 57 9.23 21.95 18.69
CA ASN A 57 9.74 20.86 19.53
C ASN A 57 9.91 19.51 18.81
N GLU A 58 9.92 19.46 17.49
CA GLU A 58 9.92 18.19 16.72
C GLU A 58 11.29 17.77 16.18
N GLY A 59 12.38 18.35 16.63
CA GLY A 59 13.71 18.24 16.02
C GLY A 59 14.16 16.84 15.66
N SER A 60 14.02 15.85 16.54
CA SER A 60 14.51 14.47 16.28
C SER A 60 13.60 13.66 15.35
N ARG A 61 12.28 13.82 15.43
CA ARG A 61 11.31 13.13 14.56
C ARG A 61 11.35 13.66 13.12
N GLN A 62 11.54 14.97 12.94
CA GLN A 62 11.69 15.57 11.63
C GLN A 62 13.00 15.16 10.96
N ILE A 63 14.11 15.08 11.71
CA ILE A 63 15.41 14.63 11.18
C ILE A 63 15.31 13.21 10.61
N ALA A 64 14.62 12.30 11.29
CA ALA A 64 14.40 10.94 10.80
C ALA A 64 13.57 10.93 9.50
N ARG A 65 12.54 11.78 9.38
CA ARG A 65 11.73 11.95 8.15
C ARG A 65 12.51 12.54 7.00
N TYR A 66 13.42 13.49 7.25
CA TYR A 66 14.26 14.10 6.21
C TYR A 66 15.31 13.15 5.64
N ARG A 67 15.65 12.07 6.34
CA ARG A 67 16.64 11.09 5.89
C ARG A 67 16.07 10.10 4.86
N LEU A 68 14.76 9.95 4.78
CA LEU A 68 14.15 9.09 3.78
C LEU A 68 14.04 9.83 2.44
N PRO A 69 14.48 9.21 1.33
CA PRO A 69 14.29 9.79 0.01
C PRO A 69 12.79 9.93 -0.26
N GLN A 70 12.39 11.14 -0.59
CA GLN A 70 10.98 11.43 -0.86
C GLN A 70 10.65 11.08 -2.30
N MET A 71 9.54 10.41 -2.50
CA MET A 71 9.05 10.10 -3.82
C MET A 71 8.45 11.34 -4.48
N THR A 72 8.87 11.63 -5.71
CA THR A 72 8.23 12.61 -6.55
C THR A 72 6.91 12.08 -7.11
N ASP A 73 6.04 12.97 -7.57
CA ASP A 73 4.79 12.58 -8.24
C ASP A 73 5.03 11.66 -9.44
N ASP A 74 6.14 11.85 -10.16
CA ASP A 74 6.52 11.00 -11.30
C ASP A 74 6.90 9.59 -10.86
N VAL A 75 7.67 9.46 -9.77
CA VAL A 75 8.01 8.15 -9.19
C VAL A 75 6.75 7.43 -8.70
N ILE A 76 5.86 8.13 -7.99
CA ILE A 76 4.58 7.54 -7.54
C ILE A 76 3.74 7.08 -8.74
N THR A 77 3.65 7.92 -9.78
CA THR A 77 2.93 7.59 -11.01
C THR A 77 3.51 6.35 -11.68
N PHE A 78 4.84 6.28 -11.80
CA PHE A 78 5.53 5.11 -12.34
C PHE A 78 5.25 3.84 -11.52
N LEU A 79 5.32 3.92 -10.19
CA LEU A 79 5.03 2.77 -9.31
C LEU A 79 3.57 2.30 -9.39
N VAL A 80 2.63 3.23 -9.65
CA VAL A 80 1.22 2.87 -9.92
C VAL A 80 1.06 2.20 -11.29
N GLU A 81 1.82 2.61 -12.31
CA GLU A 81 1.88 1.92 -13.61
C GLU A 81 2.45 0.49 -13.44
N GLU A 82 3.52 0.34 -12.67
CA GLU A 82 4.09 -0.96 -12.35
C GLU A 82 3.12 -1.82 -11.53
N ALA A 83 2.38 -1.23 -10.57
CA ALA A 83 1.33 -1.93 -9.86
C ALA A 83 0.26 -2.47 -10.83
N GLN A 84 -0.17 -1.66 -11.82
CA GLN A 84 -1.06 -2.14 -12.87
C GLN A 84 -0.45 -3.32 -13.65
N ARG A 85 0.84 -3.26 -14.00
CA ARG A 85 1.52 -4.31 -14.77
C ARG A 85 1.52 -5.64 -14.02
N ILE A 86 1.97 -5.62 -12.76
CA ILE A 86 2.14 -6.83 -11.94
C ILE A 86 0.83 -7.39 -11.39
N LEU A 87 -0.23 -6.58 -11.27
CA LEU A 87 -1.54 -7.06 -10.83
C LEU A 87 -2.14 -8.01 -11.86
N ARG A 88 -2.67 -9.14 -11.39
CA ARG A 88 -3.51 -10.04 -12.20
C ARG A 88 -4.83 -9.35 -12.57
N PRO A 89 -5.58 -9.84 -13.58
CA PRO A 89 -6.94 -9.36 -13.87
C PRO A 89 -7.81 -9.38 -12.60
N SER A 90 -8.56 -8.31 -12.37
CA SER A 90 -9.38 -8.06 -11.16
C SER A 90 -8.59 -8.00 -9.85
N GLY A 91 -7.26 -7.93 -9.87
CA GLY A 91 -6.43 -7.65 -8.70
C GLY A 91 -6.58 -6.20 -8.22
N HIS A 92 -6.21 -5.92 -6.99
CA HIS A 92 -6.44 -4.63 -6.35
C HIS A 92 -5.14 -3.89 -6.05
N LEU A 93 -5.19 -2.57 -6.17
CA LEU A 93 -4.22 -1.63 -5.62
C LEU A 93 -4.87 -0.93 -4.42
N ALA A 94 -4.24 -1.04 -3.26
CA ALA A 94 -4.58 -0.31 -2.04
C ALA A 94 -3.54 0.80 -1.85
N LEU A 95 -3.89 2.02 -2.23
CA LEU A 95 -3.00 3.19 -2.25
C LEU A 95 -3.35 4.13 -1.10
N TRP A 96 -2.41 4.35 -0.16
CA TRP A 96 -2.57 5.35 0.87
C TRP A 96 -2.38 6.76 0.32
N VAL A 97 -3.28 7.64 0.67
CA VAL A 97 -3.27 9.05 0.27
C VAL A 97 -3.70 9.94 1.42
N ASP A 98 -3.20 11.17 1.45
CA ASP A 98 -3.63 12.14 2.44
C ASP A 98 -4.87 12.94 1.99
N LYS A 99 -5.45 13.69 2.93
CA LYS A 99 -6.63 14.53 2.66
C LYS A 99 -6.39 15.62 1.63
N PHE A 100 -5.14 16.09 1.48
CA PHE A 100 -4.81 17.15 0.52
C PHE A 100 -4.71 16.57 -0.89
N ALA A 101 -4.15 15.37 -1.04
CA ALA A 101 -4.15 14.64 -2.29
C ALA A 101 -5.59 14.34 -2.77
N ILE A 102 -6.48 13.96 -1.85
CA ILE A 102 -7.91 13.79 -2.17
C ILE A 102 -8.55 15.13 -2.58
N GLY A 103 -8.42 16.17 -1.75
CA GLY A 103 -9.05 17.47 -1.96
C GLY A 103 -8.56 18.22 -3.20
N SER A 104 -7.32 17.98 -3.64
CA SER A 104 -6.75 18.59 -4.84
C SER A 104 -6.90 17.76 -6.12
N GLY A 105 -7.37 16.51 -6.00
CA GLY A 105 -7.42 15.57 -7.11
C GLY A 105 -6.04 15.00 -7.52
N GLN A 106 -5.00 15.18 -6.69
CA GLN A 106 -3.64 14.70 -6.99
C GLN A 106 -3.58 13.18 -7.14
N HIS A 107 -4.34 12.44 -6.35
CA HIS A 107 -4.49 10.98 -6.46
C HIS A 107 -4.95 10.53 -7.86
N LEU A 108 -5.75 11.34 -8.57
CA LEU A 108 -6.17 11.05 -9.94
C LEU A 108 -5.01 11.18 -10.93
N LYS A 109 -4.02 12.06 -10.64
CA LYS A 109 -2.83 12.20 -11.47
C LYS A 109 -1.98 10.93 -11.43
N TYR A 110 -1.85 10.28 -10.26
CA TYR A 110 -1.12 9.03 -10.10
C TYR A 110 -1.72 7.89 -10.92
N LEU A 111 -3.05 7.86 -11.07
CA LEU A 111 -3.76 6.84 -11.85
C LEU A 111 -3.90 7.18 -13.34
N ARG A 112 -3.55 8.41 -13.76
CA ARG A 112 -3.82 8.92 -15.10
C ARG A 112 -3.25 8.06 -16.23
N ARG A 113 -2.08 7.46 -16.04
CA ARG A 113 -1.42 6.61 -17.04
C ARG A 113 -1.84 5.15 -16.94
N SER A 114 -2.41 4.74 -15.80
CA SER A 114 -2.83 3.37 -15.52
C SER A 114 -4.24 3.11 -16.05
N ARG A 115 -4.37 3.00 -17.37
CA ARG A 115 -5.67 2.95 -18.08
C ARG A 115 -6.55 1.75 -17.70
N GLN A 116 -6.00 0.72 -17.07
CA GLN A 116 -6.73 -0.48 -16.64
C GLN A 116 -7.05 -0.46 -15.13
N LEU A 117 -6.63 0.56 -14.38
CA LEU A 117 -7.01 0.71 -12.97
C LEU A 117 -8.24 1.61 -12.85
N ARG A 118 -9.25 1.11 -12.14
CA ARG A 118 -10.49 1.84 -11.82
C ARG A 118 -10.58 2.02 -10.32
N ILE A 119 -10.83 3.24 -9.85
CA ILE A 119 -11.16 3.47 -8.45
C ILE A 119 -12.50 2.80 -8.18
N VAL A 120 -12.53 1.91 -7.19
CA VAL A 120 -13.72 1.13 -6.83
C VAL A 120 -14.18 1.42 -5.41
N ASP A 121 -13.30 1.97 -4.55
CA ASP A 121 -13.66 2.35 -3.18
C ASP A 121 -12.67 3.37 -2.58
N LEU A 122 -13.06 4.00 -1.46
CA LEU A 122 -12.24 4.90 -0.67
C LEU A 122 -12.55 4.70 0.80
N ILE A 123 -11.60 4.17 1.57
CA ILE A 123 -11.77 3.92 3.00
C ILE A 123 -11.05 5.02 3.79
N CYS A 124 -11.77 5.67 4.70
CA CYS A 124 -11.23 6.62 5.66
C CYS A 124 -10.77 5.85 6.91
N TRP A 125 -9.48 5.85 7.20
CA TRP A 125 -9.00 5.40 8.50
C TRP A 125 -9.13 6.51 9.54
N ASN A 126 -10.03 6.34 10.50
CA ASN A 126 -10.14 7.17 11.68
C ASN A 126 -9.19 6.65 12.77
N LYS A 127 -8.13 7.41 13.05
CA LYS A 127 -7.05 7.03 13.99
C LYS A 127 -7.46 7.05 15.45
N LEU A 128 -8.65 7.57 15.77
CA LEU A 128 -9.17 7.77 17.13
C LEU A 128 -8.30 8.70 18.00
N ASP A 129 -7.21 9.22 17.45
CA ASP A 129 -6.26 10.15 18.07
C ASP A 129 -6.26 11.50 17.36
N ILE A 130 -6.12 12.58 18.13
CA ILE A 130 -6.00 13.93 17.57
C ILE A 130 -4.54 14.18 17.16
N GLY A 131 -4.30 14.16 15.85
CA GLY A 131 -3.02 14.54 15.27
C GLY A 131 -2.85 16.06 15.09
N MET A 132 -1.64 16.47 14.72
CA MET A 132 -1.34 17.87 14.40
C MET A 132 -2.08 18.31 13.13
N GLY A 133 -2.39 19.59 13.04
CA GLY A 133 -3.01 20.17 11.85
C GLY A 133 -3.00 21.69 11.94
N ARG A 134 -2.86 22.37 10.78
CA ARG A 134 -2.79 23.83 10.72
C ARG A 134 -4.13 24.51 10.98
N ARG A 135 -5.22 23.89 10.55
CA ARG A 135 -6.61 24.33 10.78
C ARG A 135 -7.36 23.24 11.53
N ALA A 136 -7.97 22.30 10.79
CA ALA A 136 -8.56 21.13 11.41
C ALA A 136 -7.48 20.13 11.87
N ARG A 137 -7.72 19.47 13.00
CA ARG A 137 -6.85 18.41 13.52
C ARG A 137 -6.90 17.19 12.59
N CYS A 138 -5.74 16.55 12.42
CA CYS A 138 -5.61 15.42 11.52
C CYS A 138 -5.90 14.11 12.25
N VAL A 139 -7.11 13.61 12.12
CA VAL A 139 -7.56 12.35 12.74
C VAL A 139 -7.69 11.21 11.73
N SER A 140 -7.53 11.49 10.43
CA SER A 140 -7.79 10.53 9.37
C SER A 140 -6.66 10.44 8.35
N GLU A 141 -6.55 9.28 7.73
CA GLU A 141 -5.86 9.00 6.47
C GLU A 141 -6.80 8.22 5.56
N TYR A 142 -6.48 8.18 4.28
CA TYR A 142 -7.38 7.61 3.28
C TYR A 142 -6.69 6.49 2.51
N LEU A 143 -7.40 5.39 2.34
CA LEU A 143 -6.99 4.24 1.56
C LEU A 143 -7.84 4.18 0.29
N LEU A 144 -7.26 4.58 -0.83
CA LEU A 144 -7.87 4.47 -2.14
C LEU A 144 -7.75 3.03 -2.63
N ILE A 145 -8.86 2.43 -2.99
CA ILE A 145 -8.90 1.09 -3.59
C ILE A 145 -9.15 1.24 -5.08
N ALA A 146 -8.18 0.79 -5.88
CA ALA A 146 -8.35 0.65 -7.31
C ALA A 146 -8.32 -0.82 -7.71
N GLN A 147 -9.09 -1.21 -8.72
CA GLN A 147 -9.12 -2.57 -9.26
C GLN A 147 -8.68 -2.57 -10.72
N LYS A 148 -7.88 -3.56 -11.08
CA LYS A 148 -7.49 -3.78 -12.48
C LYS A 148 -8.64 -4.40 -13.26
N ASP A 149 -8.85 -3.93 -14.48
CA ASP A 149 -9.86 -4.47 -15.37
C ASP A 149 -9.70 -6.00 -15.57
N PRO A 150 -10.80 -6.76 -15.69
CA PRO A 150 -12.18 -6.34 -15.56
C PRO A 150 -12.57 -6.09 -14.08
N THR A 151 -13.25 -4.98 -13.82
CA THR A 151 -13.74 -4.67 -12.48
C THR A 151 -14.93 -5.55 -12.15
N LYS A 152 -14.89 -6.18 -10.96
CA LYS A 152 -15.99 -6.95 -10.41
C LYS A 152 -15.84 -7.11 -8.90
N ALA A 153 -16.94 -7.10 -8.18
CA ALA A 153 -16.96 -7.38 -6.74
C ALA A 153 -17.18 -8.87 -6.47
N LYS A 154 -18.13 -9.49 -7.16
CA LYS A 154 -18.54 -10.90 -6.93
C LYS A 154 -17.35 -11.86 -7.11
N GLY A 155 -17.00 -12.59 -6.04
CA GLY A 155 -15.94 -13.59 -6.02
C GLY A 155 -14.52 -13.04 -5.95
N VAL A 156 -14.35 -11.72 -5.84
CA VAL A 156 -13.05 -11.03 -5.73
C VAL A 156 -13.00 -10.14 -4.49
N TRP A 157 -14.13 -9.59 -4.04
CA TRP A 157 -14.31 -8.93 -2.78
C TRP A 157 -15.24 -9.78 -1.91
N THR A 158 -14.75 -10.32 -0.81
CA THR A 158 -15.46 -11.34 -0.04
C THR A 158 -15.95 -10.88 1.33
N ASP A 159 -15.51 -9.72 1.82
CA ASP A 159 -15.96 -9.15 3.08
C ASP A 159 -16.66 -7.81 2.89
N HIS A 160 -17.98 -7.86 2.71
CA HIS A 160 -18.83 -6.69 2.55
C HIS A 160 -19.16 -5.96 3.87
N ARG A 161 -18.51 -6.33 4.98
CA ARG A 161 -18.67 -5.69 6.30
C ARG A 161 -17.50 -4.76 6.64
N ILE A 162 -16.57 -4.52 5.72
CA ILE A 162 -15.56 -3.48 5.90
C ILE A 162 -16.26 -2.12 5.72
N PRO A 163 -16.35 -1.27 6.76
CA PRO A 163 -16.94 0.05 6.61
C PRO A 163 -16.00 1.00 5.86
N ASP A 164 -16.56 1.97 5.18
CA ASP A 164 -15.82 3.04 4.50
C ASP A 164 -15.17 4.06 5.46
N CYS A 165 -15.55 4.03 6.74
CA CYS A 165 -14.88 4.74 7.82
C CYS A 165 -14.42 3.72 8.88
N TRP A 166 -13.13 3.39 8.86
CA TRP A 166 -12.53 2.36 9.73
C TRP A 166 -11.95 2.98 11.01
N PRO A 167 -12.49 2.69 12.20
CA PRO A 167 -11.94 3.16 13.48
C PRO A 167 -10.88 2.18 13.98
N GLU A 168 -9.62 2.61 14.06
CA GLU A 168 -8.53 1.83 14.64
C GLU A 168 -7.46 2.77 15.19
N SER A 169 -7.15 2.65 16.47
CA SER A 169 -6.08 3.44 17.10
C SER A 169 -4.72 3.06 16.55
N ARG A 170 -3.81 4.04 16.48
CA ARG A 170 -2.41 3.77 16.22
C ARG A 170 -1.84 2.90 17.34
N ASN A 171 -1.02 1.91 16.99
CA ASN A 171 -0.30 1.12 17.96
C ASN A 171 1.07 1.77 18.26
N PRO A 172 1.30 2.34 19.45
CA PRO A 172 2.55 3.02 19.80
C PRO A 172 3.78 2.10 19.80
N GLY A 173 3.59 0.79 19.98
CA GLY A 173 4.66 -0.22 19.97
C GLY A 173 5.13 -0.63 18.56
N ARG A 174 4.47 -0.12 17.50
CA ARG A 174 4.84 -0.36 16.11
C ARG A 174 5.60 0.82 15.51
N HIS A 175 6.03 0.67 14.27
CA HIS A 175 6.67 1.74 13.52
C HIS A 175 5.82 3.04 13.58
N PRO A 176 6.42 4.24 13.75
CA PRO A 176 5.68 5.51 13.94
C PRO A 176 4.67 5.84 12.83
N HIS A 177 4.88 5.29 11.63
CA HIS A 177 4.00 5.46 10.46
C HIS A 177 3.23 4.18 10.11
N ALA A 178 3.17 3.21 11.03
CA ALA A 178 2.42 1.98 10.79
C ALA A 178 0.96 2.28 10.45
N LYS A 179 0.48 1.63 9.41
CA LYS A 179 -0.92 1.67 9.00
C LYS A 179 -1.79 0.76 9.90
N PRO A 180 -3.12 0.90 9.87
CA PRO A 180 -4.02 0.12 10.72
C PRO A 180 -3.87 -1.37 10.39
N HIS A 181 -3.45 -2.15 11.37
CA HIS A 181 -3.11 -3.55 11.16
C HIS A 181 -4.34 -4.42 10.90
N GLN A 182 -5.42 -4.17 11.66
CA GLN A 182 -6.66 -4.95 11.51
C GLN A 182 -7.32 -4.68 10.16
N LEU A 183 -7.37 -3.41 9.71
CA LEU A 183 -7.85 -3.07 8.37
C LEU A 183 -7.00 -3.75 7.31
N THR A 184 -5.66 -3.67 7.43
CA THR A 184 -4.73 -4.27 6.46
C THR A 184 -4.95 -5.77 6.34
N GLU A 185 -5.00 -6.50 7.47
CA GLU A 185 -5.24 -7.94 7.47
C GLU A 185 -6.61 -8.29 6.87
N ARG A 186 -7.64 -7.54 7.27
CA ARG A 186 -9.01 -7.77 6.80
C ARG A 186 -9.16 -7.52 5.31
N LEU A 187 -8.53 -6.45 4.79
CA LEU A 187 -8.49 -6.15 3.36
C LEU A 187 -7.78 -7.25 2.57
N ILE A 188 -6.59 -7.68 3.04
CA ILE A 188 -5.84 -8.78 2.42
C ILE A 188 -6.74 -10.02 2.31
N ARG A 189 -7.44 -10.40 3.38
CA ARG A 189 -8.36 -11.55 3.37
C ARG A 189 -9.55 -11.35 2.43
N ALA A 190 -10.08 -10.13 2.34
CA ALA A 190 -11.24 -9.81 1.52
C ALA A 190 -10.96 -9.91 0.02
N VAL A 191 -9.76 -9.53 -0.44
CA VAL A 191 -9.44 -9.41 -1.88
C VAL A 191 -8.46 -10.47 -2.40
N THR A 192 -7.98 -11.36 -1.53
CA THR A 192 -7.01 -12.42 -1.89
C THR A 192 -7.42 -13.79 -1.32
N LYS A 193 -6.80 -14.84 -1.83
CA LYS A 193 -6.91 -16.22 -1.33
C LYS A 193 -5.59 -16.66 -0.69
N LYS A 194 -5.62 -17.75 0.12
CA LYS A 194 -4.39 -18.39 0.63
C LYS A 194 -3.46 -18.75 -0.54
N GLY A 195 -2.17 -18.47 -0.37
CA GLY A 195 -1.16 -18.67 -1.40
C GLY A 195 -1.04 -17.55 -2.45
N ASP A 196 -1.98 -16.61 -2.51
CA ASP A 196 -1.88 -15.45 -3.39
C ASP A 196 -0.69 -14.54 -3.00
N ILE A 197 -0.14 -13.83 -3.98
CA ILE A 197 0.95 -12.89 -3.78
C ILE A 197 0.39 -11.49 -3.48
N VAL A 198 0.87 -10.91 -2.38
CA VAL A 198 0.66 -9.52 -1.98
C VAL A 198 1.99 -8.79 -2.07
N VAL A 199 2.00 -7.63 -2.70
CA VAL A 199 3.21 -6.82 -2.90
C VAL A 199 3.12 -5.53 -2.11
N ASP A 200 4.22 -5.14 -1.46
CA ASP A 200 4.36 -3.84 -0.77
C ASP A 200 5.73 -3.23 -1.10
N PRO A 201 5.80 -2.28 -2.06
CA PRO A 201 7.07 -1.69 -2.47
C PRO A 201 7.65 -0.70 -1.46
N CYS A 202 6.90 -0.31 -0.42
CA CYS A 202 7.30 0.63 0.62
C CYS A 202 6.93 0.09 2.00
N ALA A 203 7.50 -1.08 2.33
CA ALA A 203 7.03 -1.92 3.43
C ALA A 203 7.21 -1.31 4.83
N GLY A 204 8.10 -0.31 4.99
CA GLY A 204 8.35 0.36 6.27
C GLY A 204 8.53 -0.61 7.42
N GLY A 205 7.59 -0.59 8.37
CA GLY A 205 7.56 -1.53 9.51
C GLY A 205 7.04 -2.94 9.19
N TYR A 206 6.93 -3.34 7.93
CA TYR A 206 6.51 -4.67 7.47
C TYR A 206 5.15 -5.17 7.99
N GLY A 207 4.22 -4.27 8.26
CA GLY A 207 2.87 -4.64 8.72
C GLY A 207 2.09 -5.49 7.72
N VAL A 208 2.32 -5.29 6.41
CA VAL A 208 1.72 -6.11 5.34
C VAL A 208 2.31 -7.53 5.33
N LEU A 209 3.62 -7.69 5.57
CA LEU A 209 4.26 -9.00 5.72
C LEU A 209 3.62 -9.79 6.86
N GLU A 210 3.48 -9.17 8.04
CA GLU A 210 2.86 -9.80 9.20
C GLU A 210 1.41 -10.24 8.88
N ALA A 211 0.62 -9.37 8.27
CA ALA A 211 -0.74 -9.68 7.87
C ALA A 211 -0.81 -10.82 6.83
N CYS A 212 0.16 -10.92 5.93
CA CYS A 212 0.28 -12.03 4.98
C CYS A 212 0.59 -13.34 5.69
N GLN A 213 1.54 -13.35 6.63
CA GLN A 213 1.89 -14.54 7.43
C GLN A 213 0.69 -15.05 8.21
N LEU A 214 -0.03 -14.16 8.94
CA LEU A 214 -1.23 -14.53 9.70
C LEU A 214 -2.38 -15.05 8.83
N SER A 215 -2.41 -14.66 7.57
CA SER A 215 -3.50 -15.01 6.66
C SER A 215 -3.13 -16.10 5.65
N GLY A 216 -1.88 -16.58 5.63
CA GLY A 216 -1.40 -17.60 4.70
C GLY A 216 -1.26 -17.10 3.25
N ARG A 217 -0.92 -15.82 3.06
CA ARG A 217 -0.58 -15.21 1.78
C ARG A 217 0.93 -15.11 1.62
N ASN A 218 1.40 -15.04 0.39
CA ASN A 218 2.81 -14.81 0.10
C ASN A 218 3.06 -13.30 -0.01
N PHE A 219 4.12 -12.83 0.62
CA PHE A 219 4.56 -11.44 0.61
C PHE A 219 5.79 -11.25 -0.28
N ILE A 220 5.80 -10.18 -1.05
CA ILE A 220 6.99 -9.63 -1.71
C ILE A 220 6.99 -8.14 -1.42
N GLY A 221 8.04 -7.64 -0.78
CA GLY A 221 8.12 -6.22 -0.47
C GLY A 221 9.52 -5.85 0.00
N GLY A 222 9.81 -4.56 0.01
CA GLY A 222 11.10 -4.03 0.42
C GLY A 222 10.99 -2.63 1.00
N ASP A 223 12.05 -2.22 1.67
CA ASP A 223 12.25 -0.86 2.16
C ASP A 223 13.73 -0.50 2.10
N LEU A 224 14.07 0.78 2.16
CA LEU A 224 15.45 1.27 2.19
C LEU A 224 16.06 1.30 3.59
N LEU A 225 15.26 1.10 4.64
CA LEU A 225 15.67 1.12 6.04
C LEU A 225 16.16 -0.22 6.56
#